data_677313adf847a570f4c1cae24c557a67
#
_entry.id   677313adf847a570f4c1cae24c557a67
#
_cell.length_a   1.000
_cell.length_b   1.000
_cell.length_c   1.000
_cell.angle_alpha   90.00
_cell.angle_beta   90.00
_cell.angle_gamma   90.00
#
_symmetry.space_group_name_H-M   'P 1'
#
loop_
_entity.id
_entity.type
_entity.pdbx_description
1 polymer ?
#
loop_
_entity_poly.entity_id
_entity_poly.type
_entity_poly.pdbx_seq_one_letter_code
_entity_poly.pdbx_strand_id
1 'polypeptide(L)'
;VDVNVGVYIGMAIVFFYAVLGGMKGITYTQVAQYCVLIFAYLVPAIFLSLLITGNPVPQLGFGDVDQASGISLLERLNGLHQELGFSEYTSGTKSSLDVFFITAALMVGTAGLPHVIIRFYTVPRVRDARLSVGWALIFIALLYTTAPAVAVFARTNLINSVSEVPYAQVPEWFTTWEGTGLLSFEDLNGDGRIQFVGPDAPTANELTVDNDIMVLANPEIAGLPNWVIGLVAA
;
A
#
# COMPACT_ATOMS: atom_id res chain seq x y z
N VAL A 1 16.88 -5.60 16.33
CA VAL A 1 16.54 -4.94 17.61
C VAL A 1 15.22 -5.55 18.06
N ASP A 2 15.11 -5.95 19.32
CA ASP A 2 13.85 -6.45 19.88
C ASP A 2 12.76 -5.36 19.74
N VAL A 3 11.57 -5.77 19.30
CA VAL A 3 10.42 -4.88 19.05
C VAL A 3 10.10 -4.02 20.28
N ASN A 4 10.16 -4.61 21.48
CA ASN A 4 9.89 -3.89 22.73
C ASN A 4 10.90 -2.78 22.98
N VAL A 5 12.18 -3.02 22.69
CA VAL A 5 13.25 -1.99 22.84
C VAL A 5 13.00 -0.85 21.84
N GLY A 6 12.62 -1.16 20.61
CA GLY A 6 12.24 -0.15 19.61
C GLY A 6 11.07 0.73 20.06
N VAL A 7 10.03 0.11 20.63
CA VAL A 7 8.87 0.83 21.19
C VAL A 7 9.26 1.76 22.34
N TYR A 8 10.10 1.31 23.29
CA TYR A 8 10.54 2.17 24.41
C TYR A 8 11.38 3.36 23.92
N ILE A 9 12.30 3.15 22.98
CA ILE A 9 13.11 4.23 22.40
C ILE A 9 12.19 5.22 21.67
N GLY A 10 11.28 4.73 20.82
CA GLY A 10 10.32 5.56 20.09
C GLY A 10 9.44 6.37 21.03
N MET A 11 8.92 5.74 22.08
CA MET A 11 8.09 6.40 23.10
C MET A 11 8.87 7.52 23.81
N ALA A 12 10.11 7.28 24.18
CA ALA A 12 10.96 8.30 24.84
C ALA A 12 11.21 9.50 23.91
N ILE A 13 11.51 9.27 22.63
CA ILE A 13 11.72 10.33 21.63
C ILE A 13 10.42 11.12 21.43
N VAL A 14 9.29 10.43 21.22
CA VAL A 14 7.98 11.06 21.03
C VAL A 14 7.60 11.91 22.25
N PHE A 15 7.76 11.37 23.46
CA PHE A 15 7.49 12.08 24.69
C PHE A 15 8.33 13.36 24.79
N PHE A 16 9.62 13.26 24.51
CA PHE A 16 10.55 14.39 24.59
C PHE A 16 10.14 15.55 23.66
N TYR A 17 9.92 15.26 22.36
CA TYR A 17 9.56 16.33 21.43
C TYR A 17 8.12 16.84 21.62
N ALA A 18 7.19 15.98 22.06
CA ALA A 18 5.80 16.39 22.29
C ALA A 18 5.69 17.31 23.51
N VAL A 19 6.39 17.00 24.60
CA VAL A 19 6.37 17.81 25.82
C VAL A 19 7.10 19.13 25.63
N LEU A 20 8.29 19.12 25.02
CA LEU A 20 9.08 20.34 24.83
C LEU A 20 8.61 21.18 23.63
N GLY A 21 8.15 20.55 22.56
CA GLY A 21 7.75 21.23 21.33
C GLY A 21 6.30 21.72 21.34
N GLY A 22 5.45 21.11 22.16
CA GLY A 22 4.02 21.40 22.20
C GLY A 22 3.37 21.30 20.82
N MET A 23 2.29 22.05 20.57
CA MET A 23 1.55 22.04 19.30
C MET A 23 2.40 22.45 18.10
N LYS A 24 3.37 23.33 18.26
CA LYS A 24 4.29 23.74 17.17
C LYS A 24 5.23 22.59 16.79
N GLY A 25 5.84 21.93 17.78
CA GLY A 25 6.71 20.78 17.55
C GLY A 25 5.99 19.66 16.84
N ILE A 26 4.79 19.30 17.29
CA ILE A 26 3.94 18.28 16.67
C ILE A 26 3.62 18.64 15.21
N THR A 27 3.29 19.90 14.93
CA THR A 27 2.96 20.34 13.56
C THR A 27 4.17 20.23 12.63
N TYR A 28 5.36 20.67 13.05
CA TYR A 28 6.57 20.55 12.23
C TYR A 28 6.97 19.09 12.00
N THR A 29 6.86 18.23 13.01
CA THR A 29 7.12 16.80 12.86
C THR A 29 6.18 16.17 11.84
N GLN A 30 4.89 16.52 11.87
CA GLN A 30 3.91 16.00 10.90
C GLN A 30 4.18 16.49 9.47
N VAL A 31 4.65 17.73 9.30
CA VAL A 31 5.08 18.22 7.97
C VAL A 31 6.26 17.41 7.47
N ALA A 32 7.27 17.17 8.32
CA ALA A 32 8.42 16.36 7.97
C ALA A 32 8.02 14.92 7.63
N GLN A 33 7.18 14.29 8.46
CA GLN A 33 6.63 12.95 8.20
C GLN A 33 5.86 12.89 6.88
N TYR A 34 5.06 13.91 6.57
CA TYR A 34 4.33 13.94 5.30
C TYR A 34 5.27 14.03 4.09
N CYS A 35 6.35 14.80 4.18
CA CYS A 35 7.36 14.86 3.12
C CYS A 35 8.03 13.49 2.90
N VAL A 36 8.37 12.79 3.98
CA VAL A 36 8.92 11.43 3.88
C VAL A 36 7.90 10.47 3.29
N LEU A 37 6.66 10.49 3.79
CA LEU A 37 5.58 9.61 3.35
C LEU A 37 5.27 9.77 1.87
N ILE A 38 5.14 11.01 1.38
CA ILE A 38 4.81 11.24 -0.04
C ILE A 38 5.92 10.71 -0.95
N PHE A 39 7.18 10.87 -0.53
CA PHE A 39 8.32 10.37 -1.27
C PHE A 39 8.39 8.84 -1.24
N ALA A 40 8.28 8.25 -0.05
CA ALA A 40 8.30 6.81 0.17
C ALA A 40 7.16 6.09 -0.57
N TYR A 41 6.02 6.72 -0.72
CA TYR A 41 4.87 6.14 -1.39
C TYR A 41 4.87 6.34 -2.91
N LEU A 42 5.21 7.55 -3.38
CA LEU A 42 5.17 7.84 -4.81
C LEU A 42 6.34 7.23 -5.59
N VAL A 43 7.53 7.14 -5.01
CA VAL A 43 8.70 6.61 -5.73
C VAL A 43 8.48 5.16 -6.16
N PRO A 44 8.13 4.21 -5.28
CA PRO A 44 7.81 2.86 -5.70
C PRO A 44 6.63 2.79 -6.68
N ALA A 45 5.60 3.60 -6.47
CA ALA A 45 4.43 3.64 -7.34
C ALA A 45 4.78 4.05 -8.78
N ILE A 46 5.66 5.04 -8.95
CA ILE A 46 6.16 5.48 -10.26
C ILE A 46 6.97 4.36 -10.92
N PHE A 47 7.87 3.73 -10.18
CA PHE A 47 8.69 2.64 -10.74
C PHE A 47 7.85 1.43 -11.12
N LEU A 48 6.87 1.03 -10.31
CA LEU A 48 5.95 -0.06 -10.65
C LEU A 48 5.10 0.28 -11.87
N SER A 49 4.61 1.51 -11.96
CA SER A 49 3.86 1.97 -13.13
C SER A 49 4.70 1.93 -14.40
N LEU A 50 5.95 2.39 -14.33
CA LEU A 50 6.91 2.30 -15.43
C LEU A 50 7.22 0.84 -15.82
N LEU A 51 7.38 -0.05 -14.83
CA LEU A 51 7.70 -1.46 -15.05
C LEU A 51 6.54 -2.20 -15.75
N ILE A 52 5.31 -1.92 -15.34
CA ILE A 52 4.13 -2.68 -15.81
C ILE A 52 3.52 -2.05 -17.06
N THR A 53 3.33 -0.73 -17.07
CA THR A 53 2.61 -0.02 -18.16
C THR A 53 3.49 0.89 -19.00
N GLY A 54 4.73 1.18 -18.55
CA GLY A 54 5.60 2.17 -19.20
C GLY A 54 5.20 3.62 -18.95
N ASN A 55 4.16 3.87 -18.17
CA ASN A 55 3.68 5.21 -17.86
C ASN A 55 4.26 5.70 -16.53
N PRO A 56 4.94 6.87 -16.48
CA PRO A 56 5.52 7.38 -15.24
C PRO A 56 4.49 7.92 -14.24
N VAL A 57 3.23 8.09 -14.65
CA VAL A 57 2.16 8.60 -13.79
C VAL A 57 1.28 7.43 -13.34
N PRO A 58 1.34 6.98 -12.07
CA PRO A 58 0.62 5.79 -11.60
C PRO A 58 -0.90 5.85 -11.83
N GLN A 59 -1.49 7.03 -11.68
CA GLN A 59 -2.93 7.25 -11.91
C GLN A 59 -3.33 7.00 -13.37
N LEU A 60 -2.46 7.32 -14.32
CA LEU A 60 -2.68 7.06 -15.75
C LEU A 60 -2.34 5.61 -16.07
N GLY A 61 -1.23 5.08 -15.52
CA GLY A 61 -0.86 3.68 -15.66
C GLY A 61 -1.92 2.70 -15.17
N PHE A 62 -2.70 3.08 -14.16
CA PHE A 62 -3.83 2.28 -13.67
C PHE A 62 -4.87 1.96 -14.77
N GLY A 63 -5.12 2.89 -15.70
CA GLY A 63 -6.04 2.74 -16.82
C GLY A 63 -5.37 2.34 -18.14
N ASP A 64 -4.07 2.11 -18.14
CA ASP A 64 -3.26 1.86 -19.33
C ASP A 64 -3.14 0.35 -19.63
N VAL A 65 -2.43 0.03 -20.68
CA VAL A 65 -2.19 -1.32 -21.17
C VAL A 65 -0.97 -1.92 -20.48
N ASP A 66 -1.09 -3.16 -20.01
CA ASP A 66 0.04 -3.94 -19.53
C ASP A 66 0.99 -4.26 -20.70
N GLN A 67 2.26 -3.89 -20.58
CA GLN A 67 3.25 -4.07 -21.65
C GLN A 67 3.52 -5.54 -21.99
N ALA A 68 3.36 -6.43 -21.04
CA ALA A 68 3.62 -7.85 -21.24
C ALA A 68 2.50 -8.55 -22.01
N SER A 69 1.24 -8.21 -21.71
CA SER A 69 0.07 -8.86 -22.29
C SER A 69 -0.58 -8.09 -23.44
N GLY A 70 -0.36 -6.77 -23.54
CA GLY A 70 -0.98 -5.91 -24.54
C GLY A 70 -2.47 -5.64 -24.32
N ILE A 71 -3.02 -5.99 -23.15
CA ILE A 71 -4.42 -5.73 -22.77
C ILE A 71 -4.47 -4.76 -21.60
N SER A 72 -5.65 -4.20 -21.31
CA SER A 72 -5.84 -3.30 -20.17
C SER A 72 -5.40 -3.99 -18.87
N LEU A 73 -4.65 -3.27 -18.03
CA LEU A 73 -4.12 -3.79 -16.78
C LEU A 73 -5.21 -4.37 -15.87
N LEU A 74 -6.37 -3.71 -15.77
CA LEU A 74 -7.49 -4.21 -14.98
C LEU A 74 -8.10 -5.49 -15.58
N GLU A 75 -8.19 -5.57 -16.89
CA GLU A 75 -8.66 -6.77 -17.58
C GLU A 75 -7.67 -7.93 -17.41
N ARG A 76 -6.36 -7.63 -17.48
CA ARG A 76 -5.31 -8.61 -17.19
C ARG A 76 -5.44 -9.14 -15.77
N LEU A 77 -5.61 -8.27 -14.78
CA LEU A 77 -5.77 -8.67 -13.38
C LEU A 77 -7.04 -9.49 -13.15
N ASN A 78 -8.15 -9.12 -13.77
CA ASN A 78 -9.39 -9.91 -13.71
C ASN A 78 -9.20 -11.30 -14.31
N GLY A 79 -8.52 -11.40 -15.46
CA GLY A 79 -8.17 -12.69 -16.08
C GLY A 79 -7.32 -13.56 -15.16
N LEU A 80 -6.25 -13.01 -14.58
CA LEU A 80 -5.41 -13.71 -13.60
C LEU A 80 -6.21 -14.19 -12.39
N HIS A 81 -7.12 -13.38 -11.89
CA HIS A 81 -7.99 -13.78 -10.78
C HIS A 81 -8.90 -14.95 -11.16
N GLN A 82 -9.54 -14.92 -12.33
CA GLN A 82 -10.38 -16.01 -12.79
C GLN A 82 -9.59 -17.31 -13.04
N GLU A 83 -8.42 -17.22 -13.67
CA GLU A 83 -7.51 -18.35 -13.89
C GLU A 83 -7.10 -19.05 -12.59
N LEU A 84 -6.92 -18.27 -11.53
CA LEU A 84 -6.50 -18.77 -10.21
C LEU A 84 -7.68 -19.10 -9.28
N GLY A 85 -8.93 -18.99 -9.72
CA GLY A 85 -10.13 -19.30 -8.91
C GLY A 85 -10.45 -18.24 -7.85
N PHE A 86 -9.98 -17.01 -8.05
CA PHE A 86 -10.45 -15.84 -7.28
C PHE A 86 -11.64 -15.19 -7.98
N SER A 87 -12.48 -14.49 -7.23
CA SER A 87 -13.47 -13.59 -7.83
C SER A 87 -12.77 -12.46 -8.58
N GLU A 88 -13.41 -11.96 -9.65
CA GLU A 88 -12.85 -10.81 -10.41
C GLU A 88 -12.50 -9.65 -9.49
N TYR A 89 -11.33 -9.06 -9.69
CA TYR A 89 -10.84 -7.97 -8.84
C TYR A 89 -11.77 -6.75 -8.88
N THR A 90 -12.35 -6.47 -10.03
CA THR A 90 -13.26 -5.33 -10.23
C THR A 90 -14.71 -5.64 -9.88
N SER A 91 -15.06 -6.90 -9.66
CA SER A 91 -16.41 -7.28 -9.22
C SER A 91 -16.59 -6.92 -7.75
N GLY A 92 -17.53 -6.03 -7.47
CA GLY A 92 -17.80 -5.62 -6.08
C GLY A 92 -18.43 -6.76 -5.28
N THR A 93 -17.79 -7.17 -4.20
CA THR A 93 -18.33 -8.17 -3.26
C THR A 93 -19.37 -7.60 -2.29
N LYS A 94 -19.50 -6.27 -2.23
CA LYS A 94 -20.41 -5.57 -1.31
C LYS A 94 -21.56 -4.93 -2.08
N SER A 95 -22.74 -4.88 -1.46
CA SER A 95 -23.88 -4.19 -2.06
C SER A 95 -23.60 -2.67 -2.16
N SER A 96 -24.21 -2.01 -3.13
CA SER A 96 -24.07 -0.55 -3.30
C SER A 96 -24.51 0.22 -2.04
N LEU A 97 -25.48 -0.34 -1.28
CA LEU A 97 -25.94 0.23 -0.04
C LEU A 97 -24.89 0.14 1.06
N ASP A 98 -24.20 -1.00 1.19
CA ASP A 98 -23.10 -1.17 2.14
C ASP A 98 -21.94 -0.23 1.82
N VAL A 99 -21.57 -0.11 0.54
CA VAL A 99 -20.52 0.84 0.10
C VAL A 99 -20.91 2.26 0.45
N PHE A 100 -22.16 2.65 0.23
CA PHE A 100 -22.65 3.99 0.61
C PHE A 100 -22.53 4.23 2.12
N PHE A 101 -23.00 3.30 2.96
CA PHE A 101 -22.93 3.47 4.41
C PHE A 101 -21.51 3.44 4.96
N ILE A 102 -20.62 2.59 4.42
CA ILE A 102 -19.19 2.58 4.78
C ILE A 102 -18.57 3.95 4.44
N THR A 103 -18.81 4.44 3.23
CA THR A 103 -18.29 5.74 2.80
C THR A 103 -18.82 6.88 3.66
N ALA A 104 -20.13 6.91 3.91
CA ALA A 104 -20.75 7.91 4.76
C ALA A 104 -20.21 7.88 6.19
N ALA A 105 -20.05 6.69 6.78
CA ALA A 105 -19.49 6.53 8.12
C ALA A 105 -18.04 7.02 8.21
N LEU A 106 -17.22 6.70 7.21
CA LEU A 106 -15.83 7.19 7.12
C LEU A 106 -15.77 8.72 6.97
N MET A 107 -16.61 9.30 6.12
CA MET A 107 -16.65 10.74 5.91
C MET A 107 -17.07 11.49 7.19
N VAL A 108 -18.16 11.07 7.83
CA VAL A 108 -18.66 11.70 9.07
C VAL A 108 -17.67 11.45 10.21
N GLY A 109 -17.14 10.24 10.35
CA GLY A 109 -16.15 9.88 11.37
C GLY A 109 -14.88 10.72 11.24
N THR A 110 -14.34 10.86 10.04
CA THR A 110 -13.14 11.66 9.79
C THR A 110 -13.39 13.15 10.06
N ALA A 111 -14.54 13.67 9.68
CA ALA A 111 -14.91 15.07 9.93
C ALA A 111 -15.07 15.40 11.43
N GLY A 112 -15.44 14.41 12.25
CA GLY A 112 -15.62 14.54 13.69
C GLY A 112 -14.36 14.36 14.53
N LEU A 113 -13.19 14.03 13.94
CA LEU A 113 -11.97 13.75 14.69
C LEU A 113 -11.42 15.01 15.42
N PRO A 114 -11.31 15.00 16.75
CA PRO A 114 -10.90 16.16 17.53
C PRO A 114 -9.54 16.73 17.11
N HIS A 115 -8.58 15.86 16.79
CA HIS A 115 -7.24 16.28 16.40
C HIS A 115 -7.20 16.98 15.02
N VAL A 116 -8.19 16.75 14.15
CA VAL A 116 -8.34 17.47 12.90
C VAL A 116 -8.95 18.85 13.17
N ILE A 117 -10.00 18.90 13.99
CA ILE A 117 -10.72 20.14 14.31
C ILE A 117 -9.83 21.12 15.05
N ILE A 118 -9.05 20.68 16.05
CA ILE A 118 -8.15 21.53 16.84
C ILE A 118 -7.14 22.27 15.95
N ARG A 119 -6.71 21.70 14.82
CA ARG A 119 -5.77 22.36 13.91
C ARG A 119 -6.30 23.63 13.28
N PHE A 120 -7.61 23.75 13.07
CA PHE A 120 -8.21 25.00 12.58
C PHE A 120 -8.07 26.15 13.58
N TYR A 121 -7.95 25.85 14.88
CA TYR A 121 -7.76 26.85 15.92
C TYR A 121 -6.30 27.27 16.12
N THR A 122 -5.34 26.55 15.52
CA THR A 122 -3.92 26.90 15.62
C THR A 122 -3.47 27.90 14.55
N VAL A 123 -4.34 28.23 13.61
CA VAL A 123 -4.05 29.16 12.50
C VAL A 123 -4.49 30.57 12.87
N PRO A 124 -3.61 31.60 12.73
CA PRO A 124 -3.90 32.95 13.21
C PRO A 124 -4.99 33.69 12.42
N ARG A 125 -5.23 33.31 11.16
CA ARG A 125 -6.21 33.97 10.29
C ARG A 125 -7.08 32.99 9.56
N VAL A 126 -8.38 33.32 9.37
CA VAL A 126 -9.34 32.50 8.61
C VAL A 126 -8.89 32.29 7.15
N ARG A 127 -8.22 33.27 6.55
CA ARG A 127 -7.66 33.13 5.18
C ARG A 127 -6.63 32.02 5.11
N ASP A 128 -5.75 31.94 6.09
CA ASP A 128 -4.68 30.93 6.14
C ASP A 128 -5.27 29.53 6.36
N ALA A 129 -6.34 29.43 7.16
CA ALA A 129 -7.09 28.19 7.34
C ALA A 129 -7.71 27.70 6.01
N ARG A 130 -8.34 28.60 5.25
CA ARG A 130 -8.90 28.23 3.93
C ARG A 130 -7.85 27.82 2.93
N LEU A 131 -6.70 28.49 2.91
CA LEU A 131 -5.58 28.14 2.03
C LEU A 131 -4.99 26.77 2.40
N SER A 132 -4.82 26.48 3.69
CA SER A 132 -4.31 25.17 4.15
C SER A 132 -5.27 24.03 3.80
N VAL A 133 -6.59 24.24 3.89
CA VAL A 133 -7.58 23.24 3.43
C VAL A 133 -7.40 22.95 1.93
N GLY A 134 -7.24 23.99 1.11
CA GLY A 134 -7.01 23.83 -0.34
C GLY A 134 -5.77 22.96 -0.64
N TRP A 135 -4.64 23.26 0.00
CA TRP A 135 -3.43 22.45 -0.15
C TRP A 135 -3.59 21.03 0.39
N ALA A 136 -4.24 20.87 1.54
CA ALA A 136 -4.51 19.55 2.10
C ALA A 136 -5.34 18.68 1.14
N LEU A 137 -6.37 19.25 0.51
CA LEU A 137 -7.18 18.53 -0.48
C LEU A 137 -6.36 18.08 -1.70
N ILE A 138 -5.46 18.92 -2.21
CA ILE A 138 -4.58 18.55 -3.33
C ILE A 138 -3.68 17.37 -2.94
N PHE A 139 -3.05 17.43 -1.79
CA PHE A 139 -2.16 16.37 -1.32
C PHE A 139 -2.90 15.07 -0.97
N ILE A 140 -4.08 15.18 -0.38
CA ILE A 140 -4.95 14.04 -0.12
C ILE A 140 -5.39 13.40 -1.45
N ALA A 141 -5.85 14.20 -2.42
CA ALA A 141 -6.25 13.70 -3.73
C ALA A 141 -5.10 12.96 -4.42
N LEU A 142 -3.88 13.49 -4.36
CA LEU A 142 -2.69 12.86 -4.94
C LEU A 142 -2.45 11.47 -4.36
N LEU A 143 -2.46 11.32 -3.02
CA LEU A 143 -2.24 10.04 -2.37
C LEU A 143 -3.39 9.05 -2.60
N TYR A 144 -4.63 9.48 -2.43
CA TYR A 144 -5.79 8.60 -2.56
C TYR A 144 -6.07 8.15 -4.00
N THR A 145 -5.70 8.94 -5.01
CA THR A 145 -5.79 8.51 -6.41
C THR A 145 -4.64 7.58 -6.81
N THR A 146 -3.51 7.64 -6.11
CA THR A 146 -2.39 6.70 -6.33
C THR A 146 -2.65 5.34 -5.68
N ALA A 147 -3.37 5.28 -4.56
CA ALA A 147 -3.58 4.06 -3.80
C ALA A 147 -4.20 2.90 -4.60
N PRO A 148 -5.27 3.09 -5.39
CA PRO A 148 -5.82 2.03 -6.23
C PRO A 148 -4.83 1.50 -7.27
N ALA A 149 -4.02 2.40 -7.86
CA ALA A 149 -3.00 2.04 -8.82
C ALA A 149 -1.92 1.15 -8.18
N VAL A 150 -1.41 1.54 -7.01
CA VAL A 150 -0.44 0.73 -6.25
C VAL A 150 -1.02 -0.64 -5.90
N ALA A 151 -2.26 -0.71 -5.47
CA ALA A 151 -2.91 -1.98 -5.13
C ALA A 151 -2.99 -2.93 -6.34
N VAL A 152 -3.37 -2.43 -7.51
CA VAL A 152 -3.44 -3.22 -8.75
C VAL A 152 -2.05 -3.64 -9.20
N PHE A 153 -1.08 -2.73 -9.22
CA PHE A 153 0.30 -3.06 -9.59
C PHE A 153 0.91 -4.11 -8.66
N ALA A 154 0.76 -3.92 -7.35
CA ALA A 154 1.28 -4.85 -6.35
C ALA A 154 0.66 -6.23 -6.49
N ARG A 155 -0.67 -6.30 -6.66
CA ARG A 155 -1.39 -7.56 -6.81
C ARG A 155 -0.99 -8.29 -8.09
N THR A 156 -0.94 -7.57 -9.22
CA THR A 156 -0.52 -8.14 -10.51
C THR A 156 0.90 -8.68 -10.43
N ASN A 157 1.81 -7.91 -9.84
CA ASN A 157 3.21 -8.30 -9.75
C ASN A 157 3.42 -9.47 -8.78
N LEU A 158 2.72 -9.50 -7.65
CA LEU A 158 2.75 -10.63 -6.73
C LEU A 158 2.32 -11.92 -7.44
N ILE A 159 1.16 -11.91 -8.09
CA ILE A 159 0.65 -13.10 -8.79
C ILE A 159 1.66 -13.57 -9.85
N ASN A 160 2.15 -12.66 -10.68
CA ASN A 160 3.10 -13.01 -11.75
C ASN A 160 4.45 -13.52 -11.23
N SER A 161 4.86 -13.13 -10.02
CA SER A 161 6.17 -13.51 -9.48
C SER A 161 6.17 -14.75 -8.59
N VAL A 162 5.02 -15.18 -8.06
CA VAL A 162 4.99 -16.31 -7.13
C VAL A 162 4.08 -17.45 -7.58
N SER A 163 3.04 -17.20 -8.38
CA SER A 163 2.09 -18.25 -8.77
C SER A 163 2.76 -19.27 -9.70
N GLU A 164 2.61 -20.57 -9.39
CA GLU A 164 3.16 -21.71 -10.15
C GLU A 164 4.70 -21.77 -10.20
N VAL A 165 5.39 -20.91 -9.45
CA VAL A 165 6.87 -20.89 -9.41
C VAL A 165 7.37 -21.99 -8.47
N PRO A 166 8.41 -22.77 -8.86
CA PRO A 166 9.05 -23.68 -7.92
C PRO A 166 9.63 -22.93 -6.72
N TYR A 167 9.41 -23.42 -5.51
CA TYR A 167 9.88 -22.76 -4.29
C TYR A 167 11.40 -22.52 -4.28
N ALA A 168 12.18 -23.41 -4.92
CA ALA A 168 13.62 -23.25 -5.07
C ALA A 168 14.05 -22.10 -6.01
N GLN A 169 13.11 -21.50 -6.75
CA GLN A 169 13.35 -20.43 -7.74
C GLN A 169 12.60 -19.14 -7.41
N VAL A 170 12.04 -19.03 -6.21
CA VAL A 170 11.36 -17.81 -5.78
C VAL A 170 12.34 -16.63 -5.75
N PRO A 171 11.85 -15.41 -6.02
CA PRO A 171 12.67 -14.20 -5.89
C PRO A 171 13.23 -14.02 -4.48
N GLU A 172 14.40 -13.39 -4.36
CA GLU A 172 15.09 -13.16 -3.07
C GLU A 172 14.20 -12.39 -2.07
N TRP A 173 13.40 -11.47 -2.56
CA TRP A 173 12.44 -10.73 -1.72
C TRP A 173 11.45 -11.67 -1.01
N PHE A 174 11.02 -12.75 -1.65
CA PHE A 174 10.07 -13.70 -1.08
C PHE A 174 10.63 -14.33 0.21
N THR A 175 11.86 -14.86 0.15
CA THR A 175 12.51 -15.48 1.31
C THR A 175 12.78 -14.48 2.44
N THR A 176 13.10 -13.22 2.09
CA THR A 176 13.28 -12.15 3.06
C THR A 176 11.98 -11.90 3.85
N TRP A 177 10.85 -11.78 3.16
CA TRP A 177 9.56 -11.50 3.77
C TRP A 177 8.93 -12.74 4.46
N GLU A 178 9.22 -13.94 3.97
CA GLU A 178 8.87 -15.17 4.67
C GLU A 178 9.53 -15.23 6.05
N GLY A 179 10.78 -14.82 6.15
CA GLY A 179 11.50 -14.70 7.42
C GLY A 179 10.89 -13.72 8.42
N THR A 180 10.04 -12.78 7.97
CA THR A 180 9.29 -11.86 8.84
C THR A 180 7.96 -12.42 9.33
N GLY A 181 7.48 -13.51 8.73
CA GLY A 181 6.16 -14.09 9.00
C GLY A 181 4.99 -13.42 8.27
N LEU A 182 5.25 -12.44 7.41
CA LEU A 182 4.22 -11.79 6.58
C LEU A 182 3.87 -12.60 5.32
N LEU A 183 4.73 -13.54 4.95
CA LEU A 183 4.48 -14.59 3.99
C LEU A 183 4.67 -15.94 4.66
N SER A 184 3.84 -16.92 4.34
CA SER A 184 4.07 -18.31 4.72
C SER A 184 3.65 -19.24 3.59
N PHE A 185 4.53 -20.17 3.28
CA PHE A 185 4.31 -21.21 2.28
C PHE A 185 4.27 -22.57 2.96
N GLU A 186 3.29 -23.39 2.61
CA GLU A 186 3.17 -24.77 3.06
C GLU A 186 2.81 -25.64 1.87
N ASP A 187 3.76 -26.47 1.42
CA ASP A 187 3.56 -27.39 0.31
C ASP A 187 2.63 -28.54 0.74
N LEU A 188 1.37 -28.44 0.38
CA LEU A 188 0.32 -29.40 0.76
C LEU A 188 0.25 -30.59 -0.21
N ASN A 189 0.64 -30.41 -1.46
CA ASN A 189 0.54 -31.42 -2.49
C ASN A 189 1.87 -32.15 -2.76
N GLY A 190 2.99 -31.62 -2.27
CA GLY A 190 4.34 -32.20 -2.39
C GLY A 190 4.98 -32.00 -3.74
N ASP A 191 4.53 -31.04 -4.56
CA ASP A 191 5.07 -30.75 -5.88
C ASP A 191 6.21 -29.72 -5.89
N GLY A 192 6.46 -29.06 -4.75
CA GLY A 192 7.49 -28.05 -4.56
C GLY A 192 7.23 -26.74 -5.31
N ARG A 193 5.99 -26.47 -5.74
CA ARG A 193 5.57 -25.24 -6.39
C ARG A 193 4.64 -24.47 -5.48
N ILE A 194 4.49 -23.16 -5.73
CA ILE A 194 3.62 -22.31 -4.95
C ILE A 194 2.26 -22.20 -5.63
N GLN A 195 1.24 -22.83 -5.06
CA GLN A 195 -0.14 -22.63 -5.46
C GLN A 195 -0.74 -21.43 -4.70
N PHE A 196 -0.76 -20.29 -5.38
CA PHE A 196 -1.46 -19.11 -4.89
C PHE A 196 -2.80 -19.01 -5.61
N VAL A 197 -3.83 -19.61 -5.02
CA VAL A 197 -5.13 -19.80 -5.65
C VAL A 197 -6.28 -19.34 -4.76
N GLY A 198 -7.41 -19.06 -5.38
CA GLY A 198 -8.63 -18.64 -4.72
C GLY A 198 -9.48 -19.81 -4.19
N PRO A 199 -10.57 -19.50 -3.49
CA PRO A 199 -11.43 -20.50 -2.88
C PRO A 199 -12.18 -21.38 -3.90
N ASP A 200 -12.32 -20.92 -5.15
CA ASP A 200 -13.02 -21.65 -6.21
C ASP A 200 -12.06 -22.50 -7.08
N ALA A 201 -10.77 -22.52 -6.74
CA ALA A 201 -9.78 -23.33 -7.45
C ALA A 201 -9.88 -24.81 -7.09
N PRO A 202 -9.49 -25.72 -7.99
CA PRO A 202 -9.50 -27.16 -7.73
C PRO A 202 -8.41 -27.63 -6.78
N THR A 203 -7.37 -26.83 -6.58
CA THR A 203 -6.23 -27.10 -5.69
C THR A 203 -6.33 -26.26 -4.40
N ALA A 204 -5.73 -26.76 -3.32
CA ALA A 204 -5.65 -25.99 -2.09
C ALA A 204 -4.67 -24.82 -2.24
N ASN A 205 -4.98 -23.68 -1.59
CA ASN A 205 -4.07 -22.56 -1.53
C ASN A 205 -2.93 -22.86 -0.53
N GLU A 206 -1.70 -22.71 -0.95
CA GLU A 206 -0.49 -23.02 -0.19
C GLU A 206 0.28 -21.78 0.26
N LEU A 207 -0.11 -20.61 -0.24
CA LEU A 207 0.53 -19.35 0.10
C LEU A 207 -0.42 -18.47 0.91
N THR A 208 -0.02 -18.16 2.14
CA THR A 208 -0.67 -17.12 2.94
C THR A 208 0.10 -15.82 2.84
N VAL A 209 -0.59 -14.76 2.46
CA VAL A 209 -0.01 -13.42 2.25
C VAL A 209 -0.71 -12.43 3.17
N ASP A 210 0.05 -11.78 4.06
CA ASP A 210 -0.47 -10.67 4.82
C ASP A 210 -0.63 -9.44 3.90
N ASN A 211 -1.75 -8.73 4.03
CA ASN A 211 -2.05 -7.58 3.18
C ASN A 211 -1.04 -6.43 3.33
N ASP A 212 -0.38 -6.34 4.47
CA ASP A 212 0.60 -5.28 4.75
C ASP A 212 1.85 -5.39 3.86
N ILE A 213 2.17 -6.61 3.39
CA ILE A 213 3.30 -6.83 2.49
C ILE A 213 3.14 -6.10 1.15
N MET A 214 1.90 -5.88 0.70
CA MET A 214 1.62 -5.25 -0.59
C MET A 214 2.22 -3.83 -0.71
N VAL A 215 2.35 -3.12 0.39
CA VAL A 215 2.97 -1.78 0.42
C VAL A 215 4.46 -1.89 0.73
N LEU A 216 4.82 -2.72 1.71
CA LEU A 216 6.19 -2.79 2.23
C LEU A 216 7.15 -3.46 1.26
N ALA A 217 6.75 -4.53 0.56
CA ALA A 217 7.59 -5.24 -0.39
C ALA A 217 7.67 -4.58 -1.77
N ASN A 218 6.78 -3.65 -2.10
CA ASN A 218 6.75 -3.00 -3.41
C ASN A 218 8.09 -2.41 -3.87
N PRO A 219 8.90 -1.74 -3.02
CA PRO A 219 10.19 -1.23 -3.44
C PRO A 219 11.17 -2.33 -3.82
N GLU A 220 11.13 -3.46 -3.11
CA GLU A 220 11.98 -4.63 -3.35
C GLU A 220 11.57 -5.35 -4.64
N ILE A 221 10.27 -5.55 -4.83
CA ILE A 221 9.68 -6.11 -6.04
C ILE A 221 10.01 -5.25 -7.28
N ALA A 222 10.02 -3.93 -7.12
CA ALA A 222 10.42 -2.99 -8.18
C ALA A 222 11.95 -2.90 -8.38
N GLY A 223 12.75 -3.66 -7.65
CA GLY A 223 14.21 -3.65 -7.74
C GLY A 223 14.85 -2.32 -7.30
N LEU A 224 14.21 -1.60 -6.38
CA LEU A 224 14.72 -0.33 -5.89
C LEU A 224 15.86 -0.51 -4.89
N PRO A 225 16.77 0.48 -4.75
CA PRO A 225 17.88 0.40 -3.81
C PRO A 225 17.42 0.26 -2.37
N ASN A 226 18.22 -0.42 -1.53
CA ASN A 226 17.91 -0.71 -0.13
C ASN A 226 17.58 0.53 0.74
N TRP A 227 18.10 1.71 0.40
CA TRP A 227 17.77 2.94 1.10
C TRP A 227 16.30 3.37 0.87
N VAL A 228 15.73 3.08 -0.30
CA VAL A 228 14.29 3.32 -0.57
C VAL A 228 13.44 2.35 0.22
N ILE A 229 13.85 1.08 0.29
CA ILE A 229 13.16 0.06 1.10
C ILE A 229 13.13 0.50 2.57
N GLY A 230 14.28 0.94 3.10
CA GLY A 230 14.37 1.48 4.45
C GLY A 230 13.51 2.74 4.67
N LEU A 231 13.38 3.60 3.67
CA LEU A 231 12.55 4.81 3.74
C LEU A 231 11.06 4.48 3.77
N VAL A 232 10.63 3.44 3.04
CA VAL A 232 9.23 2.98 3.05
C VAL A 232 8.87 2.29 4.36
N ALA A 233 9.82 1.55 4.94
CA ALA A 233 9.62 0.86 6.21
C ALA A 233 9.66 1.80 7.45
N ALA A 234 10.19 3.02 7.32
CA ALA A 234 10.31 4.02 8.39
C ALA A 234 9.07 4.88 8.57
#